data_59124127a767573f1060e4d21b7fe965
#
_entry.id   59124127a767573f1060e4d21b7fe965
#
_cell.length_a   1.000
_cell.length_b   1.000
_cell.length_c   1.000
_cell.angle_alpha   90.00
_cell.angle_beta   90.00
_cell.angle_gamma   90.00
#
_symmetry.space_group_name_H-M   'P 1'
#
loop_
_entity.id
_entity.type
_entity.pdbx_description
1 polymer ?
#
loop_
_entity_poly.entity_id
_entity_poly.type
_entity_poly.pdbx_seq_one_letter_code
_entity_poly.pdbx_strand_id
1 'polypeptide(L)'
;LPEHTEESLLKQLMQELEEAAAAVSVQIMGGHTEITRVVNQPLVTVCGVGKVKKNGLISTGGAKPGMDIIATKWIGLEGTAIIAHEKEEELCTHFSRHFVEQAQALDRYLSVMPEAATAVKSGVGAMHDVTEGGIFGALWEMSEASGVGLEIDLKKIPIRQETIEICEFFNLNPYQLISSGSMLIGTDHGSQLVDALAKEGIHAAVIGKAVEGNDRVIFNDGEKRFLEPPKADELYRACLLYT
;
A
#
# COMPACT_ATOMS: atom_id res chain seq x y z
N LEU A 1 -8.76 21.78 11.01
CA LEU A 1 -9.10 22.54 9.80
C LEU A 1 -8.42 23.92 9.84
N PRO A 2 -8.00 24.51 8.70
CA PRO A 2 -7.53 25.88 8.61
C PRO A 2 -8.56 26.91 9.06
N GLU A 3 -8.10 28.12 9.48
CA GLU A 3 -8.95 29.18 10.04
C GLU A 3 -10.07 29.67 9.08
N HIS A 4 -9.87 29.59 7.77
CA HIS A 4 -10.84 30.05 6.78
C HIS A 4 -11.57 28.89 6.07
N THR A 5 -11.68 27.73 6.72
CA THR A 5 -12.39 26.60 6.15
C THR A 5 -13.90 26.88 6.06
N GLU A 6 -14.43 26.76 4.85
CA GLU A 6 -15.86 26.88 4.60
C GLU A 6 -16.64 25.71 5.21
N GLU A 7 -17.83 25.98 5.74
CA GLU A 7 -18.71 24.96 6.32
C GLU A 7 -19.07 23.85 5.31
N SER A 8 -19.15 24.20 4.03
CA SER A 8 -19.39 23.27 2.93
C SER A 8 -18.31 22.19 2.84
N LEU A 9 -17.02 22.57 3.00
CA LEU A 9 -15.92 21.62 2.99
C LEU A 9 -15.98 20.67 4.18
N LEU A 10 -16.31 21.17 5.38
CA LEU A 10 -16.48 20.30 6.54
C LEU A 10 -17.61 19.28 6.32
N LYS A 11 -18.74 19.72 5.77
CA LYS A 11 -19.87 18.80 5.48
C LYS A 11 -19.48 17.74 4.46
N GLN A 12 -18.76 18.13 3.41
CA GLN A 12 -18.26 17.21 2.40
C GLN A 12 -17.32 16.17 3.03
N LEU A 13 -16.33 16.59 3.80
CA LEU A 13 -15.40 15.69 4.49
C LEU A 13 -16.12 14.71 5.42
N MET A 14 -17.11 15.18 6.16
CA MET A 14 -17.89 14.30 7.05
C MET A 14 -18.73 13.30 6.28
N GLN A 15 -19.31 13.70 5.16
CA GLN A 15 -20.07 12.81 4.28
C GLN A 15 -19.17 11.73 3.67
N GLU A 16 -18.01 12.11 3.14
CA GLU A 16 -17.04 11.18 2.54
C GLU A 16 -16.52 10.16 3.58
N LEU A 17 -16.26 10.62 4.82
CA LEU A 17 -15.87 9.73 5.92
C LEU A 17 -16.98 8.74 6.28
N GLU A 18 -18.24 9.19 6.33
CA GLU A 18 -19.40 8.34 6.63
C GLU A 18 -19.62 7.30 5.53
N GLU A 19 -19.54 7.70 4.26
CA GLU A 19 -19.68 6.82 3.10
C GLU A 19 -18.55 5.77 3.07
N ALA A 20 -17.30 6.18 3.29
CA ALA A 20 -16.16 5.26 3.35
C ALA A 20 -16.28 4.26 4.52
N ALA A 21 -16.68 4.71 5.70
CA ALA A 21 -16.90 3.84 6.86
C ALA A 21 -18.03 2.85 6.60
N ALA A 22 -19.14 3.30 6.02
CA ALA A 22 -20.28 2.46 5.67
C ALA A 22 -19.92 1.38 4.64
N ALA A 23 -19.12 1.73 3.64
CA ALA A 23 -18.67 0.79 2.60
C ALA A 23 -17.90 -0.40 3.17
N VAL A 24 -17.19 -0.23 4.29
CA VAL A 24 -16.44 -1.29 4.98
C VAL A 24 -17.13 -1.79 6.25
N SER A 25 -18.40 -1.43 6.46
CA SER A 25 -19.20 -1.82 7.64
C SER A 25 -18.58 -1.41 8.98
N VAL A 26 -17.94 -0.26 9.02
CA VAL A 26 -17.37 0.36 10.22
C VAL A 26 -18.26 1.51 10.67
N GLN A 27 -18.42 1.68 11.99
CA GLN A 27 -19.16 2.77 12.59
C GLN A 27 -18.23 3.87 13.07
N ILE A 28 -18.53 5.13 12.73
CA ILE A 28 -17.88 6.28 13.33
C ILE A 28 -18.50 6.48 14.72
N MET A 29 -17.69 6.27 15.78
CA MET A 29 -18.15 6.34 17.16
C MET A 29 -18.08 7.74 17.74
N GLY A 30 -17.34 8.63 17.13
CA GLY A 30 -17.16 10.00 17.56
C GLY A 30 -15.89 10.60 16.99
N GLY A 31 -15.65 11.83 17.36
CA GLY A 31 -14.48 12.58 16.90
C GLY A 31 -14.48 14.00 17.46
N HIS A 32 -13.49 14.78 17.07
CA HIS A 32 -13.35 16.18 17.40
C HIS A 32 -12.96 16.95 16.14
N THR A 33 -13.54 18.12 15.95
CA THR A 33 -13.18 19.04 14.87
C THR A 33 -12.76 20.35 15.48
N GLU A 34 -11.60 20.85 15.10
CA GLU A 34 -11.05 22.12 15.54
C GLU A 34 -10.62 22.98 14.37
N ILE A 35 -10.83 24.28 14.47
CA ILE A 35 -10.33 25.29 13.54
C ILE A 35 -9.11 25.95 14.19
N THR A 36 -7.97 25.96 13.47
CA THR A 36 -6.71 26.44 14.01
C THR A 36 -5.85 27.13 12.95
N ARG A 37 -5.00 28.06 13.39
CA ARG A 37 -3.98 28.73 12.55
C ARG A 37 -2.72 27.89 12.32
N VAL A 38 -2.61 26.75 13.00
CA VAL A 38 -1.39 25.92 12.96
C VAL A 38 -1.30 25.12 11.69
N VAL A 39 -2.44 24.83 11.04
CA VAL A 39 -2.49 24.07 9.78
C VAL A 39 -2.95 24.96 8.64
N ASN A 40 -2.40 24.77 7.46
CA ASN A 40 -2.73 25.50 6.23
C ASN A 40 -3.65 24.70 5.28
N GLN A 41 -3.86 23.43 5.57
CA GLN A 41 -4.75 22.53 4.85
C GLN A 41 -5.49 21.62 5.84
N PRO A 42 -6.64 21.00 5.46
CA PRO A 42 -7.34 20.05 6.29
C PRO A 42 -6.45 18.87 6.65
N LEU A 43 -6.44 18.50 7.94
CA LEU A 43 -5.77 17.31 8.45
C LEU A 43 -6.82 16.41 9.13
N VAL A 44 -6.91 15.16 8.69
CA VAL A 44 -7.81 14.16 9.27
C VAL A 44 -6.97 13.01 9.83
N THR A 45 -7.20 12.69 11.10
CA THR A 45 -6.59 11.53 11.75
C THR A 45 -7.69 10.54 12.11
N VAL A 46 -7.53 9.29 11.71
CA VAL A 46 -8.50 8.22 11.98
C VAL A 46 -7.85 7.17 12.89
N CYS A 47 -8.58 6.78 13.95
CA CYS A 47 -8.21 5.67 14.82
C CYS A 47 -9.21 4.54 14.67
N GLY A 48 -8.78 3.41 14.14
CA GLY A 48 -9.60 2.20 14.02
C GLY A 48 -9.48 1.32 15.26
N VAL A 49 -10.63 0.92 15.82
CA VAL A 49 -10.70 -0.03 16.94
C VAL A 49 -11.50 -1.25 16.51
N GLY A 50 -10.88 -2.43 16.62
CA GLY A 50 -11.51 -3.70 16.28
C GLY A 50 -11.42 -4.74 17.39
N LYS A 51 -12.22 -5.80 17.27
CA LYS A 51 -12.19 -6.95 18.16
C LYS A 51 -12.08 -8.24 17.38
N VAL A 52 -11.12 -9.07 17.77
CA VAL A 52 -10.88 -10.39 17.17
C VAL A 52 -10.71 -11.44 18.26
N LYS A 53 -11.02 -12.71 17.96
CA LYS A 53 -10.69 -13.82 18.85
C LYS A 53 -9.18 -13.94 18.96
N LYS A 54 -8.66 -14.26 20.15
CA LYS A 54 -7.21 -14.33 20.40
C LYS A 54 -6.46 -15.25 19.42
N ASN A 55 -7.06 -16.35 19.03
CA ASN A 55 -6.49 -17.32 18.06
C ASN A 55 -6.79 -16.97 16.60
N GLY A 56 -7.45 -15.89 16.32
CA GLY A 56 -7.74 -15.38 14.97
C GLY A 56 -6.96 -14.12 14.62
N LEU A 57 -6.07 -13.66 15.50
CA LEU A 57 -5.23 -12.51 15.23
C LEU A 57 -4.15 -12.89 14.22
N ILE A 58 -4.12 -12.17 13.12
CA ILE A 58 -3.06 -12.23 12.11
C ILE A 58 -2.31 -10.91 12.18
N SER A 59 -0.98 -10.99 12.30
CA SER A 59 -0.13 -9.81 12.45
C SER A 59 0.95 -9.81 11.38
N THR A 60 1.66 -8.71 11.25
CA THR A 60 2.86 -8.57 10.41
C THR A 60 3.94 -9.60 10.77
N GLY A 61 4.12 -9.88 12.08
CA GLY A 61 5.15 -10.76 12.64
C GLY A 61 4.80 -12.26 12.63
N GLY A 62 3.89 -12.70 11.78
CA GLY A 62 3.45 -14.10 11.72
C GLY A 62 4.08 -14.95 10.63
N ALA A 63 4.97 -14.41 9.81
CA ALA A 63 5.65 -15.17 8.77
C ALA A 63 6.65 -16.17 9.35
N LYS A 64 6.76 -17.35 8.75
CA LYS A 64 7.66 -18.42 9.15
C LYS A 64 8.52 -18.86 7.97
N PRO A 65 9.74 -19.38 8.21
CA PRO A 65 10.56 -19.97 7.16
C PRO A 65 9.78 -21.04 6.39
N GLY A 66 9.87 -21.01 5.07
CA GLY A 66 9.16 -21.88 4.14
C GLY A 66 7.85 -21.29 3.58
N MET A 67 7.26 -20.30 4.23
CA MET A 67 6.06 -19.63 3.71
C MET A 67 6.34 -18.89 2.42
N ASP A 68 5.39 -18.96 1.48
CA ASP A 68 5.35 -18.08 0.32
C ASP A 68 4.99 -16.66 0.73
N ILE A 69 5.64 -15.68 0.11
CA ILE A 69 5.33 -14.26 0.23
C ILE A 69 4.57 -13.83 -1.01
N ILE A 70 3.39 -13.27 -0.79
CA ILE A 70 2.47 -12.83 -1.84
C ILE A 70 2.34 -11.31 -1.78
N ALA A 71 2.37 -10.65 -2.94
CA ALA A 71 1.94 -9.26 -3.09
C ALA A 71 0.61 -9.21 -3.84
N THR A 72 -0.31 -8.38 -3.37
CA THR A 72 -1.62 -8.19 -4.01
C THR A 72 -1.66 -6.90 -4.81
N LYS A 73 -2.53 -6.86 -5.83
CA LYS A 73 -2.67 -5.75 -6.77
C LYS A 73 -1.32 -5.33 -7.37
N TRP A 74 -0.95 -4.07 -7.23
CA TRP A 74 0.26 -3.51 -7.86
C TRP A 74 0.93 -2.55 -6.89
N ILE A 75 2.24 -2.54 -6.89
CA ILE A 75 3.03 -1.59 -6.08
C ILE A 75 2.93 -0.16 -6.65
N GLY A 76 3.19 0.83 -5.79
CA GLY A 76 3.20 2.25 -6.16
C GLY A 76 1.81 2.83 -6.47
N LEU A 77 0.71 2.11 -6.17
CA LEU A 77 -0.67 2.52 -6.49
C LEU A 77 -0.99 3.94 -6.05
N GLU A 78 -0.89 4.18 -4.75
CA GLU A 78 -1.22 5.47 -4.13
C GLU A 78 -0.30 6.56 -4.61
N GLY A 79 1.02 6.32 -4.56
CA GLY A 79 2.00 7.31 -4.99
C GLY A 79 1.83 7.73 -6.45
N THR A 80 1.51 6.76 -7.32
CA THR A 80 1.22 7.04 -8.73
C THR A 80 -0.02 7.91 -8.88
N ALA A 81 -1.11 7.59 -8.15
CA ALA A 81 -2.34 8.37 -8.20
C ALA A 81 -2.12 9.79 -7.68
N ILE A 82 -1.43 9.95 -6.54
CA ILE A 82 -1.11 11.27 -5.97
C ILE A 82 -0.30 12.10 -6.97
N ILE A 83 0.78 11.56 -7.52
CA ILE A 83 1.62 12.26 -8.50
C ILE A 83 0.79 12.63 -9.72
N ALA A 84 -0.08 11.74 -10.21
CA ALA A 84 -0.90 11.99 -11.38
C ALA A 84 -1.95 13.09 -11.15
N HIS A 85 -2.45 13.25 -9.91
CA HIS A 85 -3.33 14.38 -9.56
C HIS A 85 -2.55 15.68 -9.37
N GLU A 86 -1.46 15.65 -8.61
CA GLU A 86 -0.69 16.84 -8.24
C GLU A 86 0.10 17.43 -9.41
N LYS A 87 0.51 16.59 -10.36
CA LYS A 87 1.36 16.94 -11.51
C LYS A 87 0.66 16.74 -12.85
N GLU A 88 -0.67 16.79 -12.90
CA GLU A 88 -1.46 16.54 -14.11
C GLU A 88 -0.96 17.38 -15.31
N GLU A 89 -0.78 18.69 -15.13
CA GLU A 89 -0.34 19.58 -16.19
C GLU A 89 1.04 19.19 -16.71
N GLU A 90 1.99 18.90 -15.82
CA GLU A 90 3.36 18.50 -16.17
C GLU A 90 3.36 17.15 -16.91
N LEU A 91 2.63 16.16 -16.41
CA LEU A 91 2.50 14.86 -17.04
C LEU A 91 1.84 14.93 -18.42
N CYS A 92 0.82 15.78 -18.60
CA CYS A 92 0.15 15.98 -19.88
C CYS A 92 1.05 16.62 -20.96
N THR A 93 2.23 17.16 -20.60
CA THR A 93 3.22 17.60 -21.58
C THR A 93 3.94 16.42 -22.26
N HIS A 94 3.99 15.27 -21.62
CA HIS A 94 4.73 14.10 -22.06
C HIS A 94 3.83 12.91 -22.40
N PHE A 95 2.77 12.69 -21.61
CA PHE A 95 1.83 11.60 -21.76
C PHE A 95 0.48 12.08 -22.32
N SER A 96 -0.28 11.16 -22.89
CA SER A 96 -1.67 11.46 -23.27
C SER A 96 -2.53 11.71 -22.02
N ARG A 97 -3.55 12.58 -22.15
CA ARG A 97 -4.53 12.80 -21.07
C ARG A 97 -5.15 11.48 -20.57
N HIS A 98 -5.48 10.57 -21.48
CA HIS A 98 -6.04 9.28 -21.12
C HIS A 98 -5.09 8.44 -20.22
N PHE A 99 -3.79 8.47 -20.48
CA PHE A 99 -2.80 7.80 -19.64
C PHE A 99 -2.77 8.41 -18.22
N VAL A 100 -2.80 9.74 -18.13
CA VAL A 100 -2.81 10.43 -16.82
C VAL A 100 -4.10 10.11 -16.05
N GLU A 101 -5.26 10.12 -16.71
CA GLU A 101 -6.54 9.72 -16.11
C GLU A 101 -6.52 8.25 -15.62
N GLN A 102 -5.85 7.34 -16.34
CA GLN A 102 -5.69 5.95 -15.89
C GLN A 102 -4.81 5.87 -14.63
N ALA A 103 -3.76 6.68 -14.54
CA ALA A 103 -2.90 6.75 -13.36
C ALA A 103 -3.65 7.35 -12.17
N GLN A 104 -4.41 8.42 -12.35
CA GLN A 104 -5.28 9.01 -11.32
C GLN A 104 -6.29 8.00 -10.78
N ALA A 105 -6.92 7.24 -11.66
CA ALA A 105 -7.93 6.24 -11.31
C ALA A 105 -7.38 5.03 -10.54
N LEU A 106 -6.08 4.96 -10.23
CA LEU A 106 -5.51 3.94 -9.33
C LEU A 106 -5.97 4.13 -7.89
N ASP A 107 -6.38 5.33 -7.48
CA ASP A 107 -6.93 5.64 -6.15
C ASP A 107 -8.12 4.76 -5.74
N ARG A 108 -8.92 4.28 -6.71
CA ARG A 108 -10.04 3.34 -6.48
C ARG A 108 -9.64 1.99 -5.87
N TYR A 109 -8.34 1.66 -5.88
CA TYR A 109 -7.82 0.38 -5.39
C TYR A 109 -7.18 0.46 -4.00
N LEU A 110 -7.31 1.57 -3.29
CA LEU A 110 -6.64 1.79 -2.00
C LEU A 110 -7.12 0.86 -0.86
N SER A 111 -8.37 0.39 -0.91
CA SER A 111 -8.87 -0.52 0.12
C SER A 111 -8.25 -1.91 0.00
N VAL A 112 -7.74 -2.45 1.11
CA VAL A 112 -7.20 -3.82 1.24
C VAL A 112 -8.17 -4.76 1.99
N MET A 113 -9.39 -4.30 2.28
CA MET A 113 -10.38 -5.07 3.00
C MET A 113 -10.78 -6.37 2.29
N PRO A 114 -10.99 -6.40 0.96
CA PRO A 114 -11.30 -7.64 0.24
C PRO A 114 -10.16 -8.67 0.30
N GLU A 115 -8.90 -8.20 0.19
CA GLU A 115 -7.70 -9.01 0.33
C GLU A 115 -7.63 -9.67 1.70
N ALA A 116 -7.74 -8.84 2.75
CA ALA A 116 -7.71 -9.32 4.13
C ALA A 116 -8.83 -10.33 4.42
N ALA A 117 -10.05 -10.06 3.96
CA ALA A 117 -11.19 -10.97 4.15
C ALA A 117 -10.98 -12.33 3.47
N THR A 118 -10.38 -12.36 2.29
CA THR A 118 -10.06 -13.60 1.56
C THR A 118 -8.89 -14.33 2.20
N ALA A 119 -7.84 -13.61 2.59
CA ALA A 119 -6.67 -14.17 3.26
C ALA A 119 -7.03 -14.84 4.59
N VAL A 120 -7.85 -14.19 5.43
CA VAL A 120 -8.32 -14.76 6.71
C VAL A 120 -9.03 -16.09 6.51
N LYS A 121 -9.88 -16.21 5.51
CA LYS A 121 -10.61 -17.47 5.18
C LYS A 121 -9.66 -18.56 4.69
N SER A 122 -8.53 -18.20 4.11
CA SER A 122 -7.53 -19.12 3.55
C SER A 122 -6.49 -19.59 4.58
N GLY A 123 -6.51 -19.07 5.80
CA GLY A 123 -5.64 -19.53 6.89
C GLY A 123 -4.19 -19.06 6.73
N VAL A 124 -3.97 -17.79 6.50
CA VAL A 124 -2.63 -17.19 6.33
C VAL A 124 -1.92 -16.95 7.68
N GLY A 125 -0.59 -16.91 7.66
CA GLY A 125 0.23 -16.71 8.86
C GLY A 125 0.53 -15.25 9.17
N ALA A 126 0.72 -14.42 8.14
CA ALA A 126 1.06 -13.00 8.27
C ALA A 126 0.32 -12.15 7.24
N MET A 127 0.00 -10.92 7.62
CA MET A 127 -0.50 -9.88 6.72
C MET A 127 0.11 -8.53 7.08
N HIS A 128 0.44 -7.75 6.06
CA HIS A 128 0.99 -6.41 6.20
C HIS A 128 0.59 -5.55 5.01
N ASP A 129 0.00 -4.39 5.25
CA ASP A 129 -0.30 -3.43 4.19
C ASP A 129 0.97 -2.74 3.72
N VAL A 130 1.03 -2.42 2.44
CA VAL A 130 2.20 -1.80 1.83
C VAL A 130 1.94 -0.29 1.76
N THR A 131 2.60 0.47 2.63
CA THR A 131 2.42 1.92 2.76
C THR A 131 3.71 2.68 2.44
N GLU A 132 4.11 3.66 3.27
CA GLU A 132 5.34 4.44 3.10
C GLU A 132 6.59 3.57 2.99
N GLY A 133 7.52 3.98 2.12
CA GLY A 133 8.68 3.19 1.78
C GLY A 133 8.41 2.06 0.78
N GLY A 134 7.17 1.95 0.30
CA GLY A 134 6.73 1.01 -0.72
C GLY A 134 6.92 -0.45 -0.36
N ILE A 135 6.99 -1.31 -1.38
CA ILE A 135 7.13 -2.77 -1.19
C ILE A 135 8.45 -3.14 -0.48
N PHE A 136 9.52 -2.37 -0.68
CA PHE A 136 10.79 -2.64 0.00
C PHE A 136 10.71 -2.34 1.49
N GLY A 137 10.02 -1.26 1.88
CA GLY A 137 9.72 -0.96 3.29
C GLY A 137 8.91 -2.07 3.94
N ALA A 138 7.79 -2.45 3.32
CA ALA A 138 6.89 -3.48 3.83
C ALA A 138 7.56 -4.88 3.94
N LEU A 139 8.40 -5.27 2.98
CA LEU A 139 9.20 -6.49 3.05
C LEU A 139 10.18 -6.47 4.22
N TRP A 140 10.84 -5.33 4.41
CA TRP A 140 11.73 -5.14 5.56
C TRP A 140 10.98 -5.31 6.88
N GLU A 141 9.86 -4.60 7.04
CA GLU A 141 9.04 -4.60 8.24
C GLU A 141 8.46 -5.99 8.57
N MET A 142 7.94 -6.70 7.54
CA MET A 142 7.45 -8.06 7.73
C MET A 142 8.58 -9.02 8.17
N SER A 143 9.75 -8.90 7.57
CA SER A 143 10.92 -9.70 7.93
C SER A 143 11.39 -9.44 9.37
N GLU A 144 11.53 -8.15 9.74
CA GLU A 144 11.92 -7.75 11.11
C GLU A 144 10.89 -8.22 12.15
N ALA A 145 9.62 -7.95 11.91
CA ALA A 145 8.55 -8.33 12.84
C ALA A 145 8.41 -9.84 13.02
N SER A 146 8.75 -10.62 11.98
CA SER A 146 8.67 -12.09 11.99
C SER A 146 9.97 -12.76 12.44
N GLY A 147 11.10 -12.06 12.42
CA GLY A 147 12.43 -12.63 12.71
C GLY A 147 12.87 -13.66 11.67
N VAL A 148 12.57 -13.42 10.39
CA VAL A 148 12.91 -14.32 9.28
C VAL A 148 13.67 -13.60 8.17
N GLY A 149 14.46 -14.33 7.40
CA GLY A 149 15.01 -13.85 6.14
C GLY A 149 13.97 -13.88 5.01
N LEU A 150 14.28 -13.23 3.90
CA LEU A 150 13.45 -13.22 2.69
C LEU A 150 14.30 -13.49 1.45
N GLU A 151 13.71 -14.24 0.52
CA GLU A 151 14.19 -14.40 -0.86
C GLU A 151 13.10 -13.97 -1.82
N ILE A 152 13.26 -12.80 -2.46
CA ILE A 152 12.26 -12.16 -3.30
C ILE A 152 12.77 -12.05 -4.73
N ASP A 153 11.95 -12.45 -5.68
CA ASP A 153 12.16 -12.27 -7.11
C ASP A 153 11.55 -10.93 -7.56
N LEU A 154 12.40 -9.97 -7.89
CA LEU A 154 11.99 -8.61 -8.26
C LEU A 154 11.01 -8.61 -9.45
N LYS A 155 11.20 -9.51 -10.41
CA LYS A 155 10.37 -9.60 -11.62
C LYS A 155 8.95 -10.11 -11.37
N LYS A 156 8.74 -10.77 -10.24
CA LYS A 156 7.42 -11.27 -9.86
C LYS A 156 6.58 -10.23 -9.11
N ILE A 157 7.19 -9.14 -8.69
CA ILE A 157 6.47 -8.05 -8.01
C ILE A 157 5.55 -7.37 -9.04
N PRO A 158 4.21 -7.39 -8.82
CA PRO A 158 3.30 -6.82 -9.77
C PRO A 158 3.34 -5.29 -9.75
N ILE A 159 3.49 -4.69 -10.93
CA ILE A 159 3.55 -3.24 -11.12
C ILE A 159 2.80 -2.86 -12.39
N ARG A 160 2.16 -1.70 -12.38
CA ARG A 160 1.45 -1.14 -13.55
C ARG A 160 2.40 -0.34 -14.43
N GLN A 161 2.09 -0.30 -15.72
CA GLN A 161 2.86 0.52 -16.66
C GLN A 161 2.80 2.00 -16.30
N GLU A 162 1.64 2.47 -15.83
CA GLU A 162 1.46 3.85 -15.38
C GLU A 162 2.45 4.22 -14.26
N THR A 163 2.65 3.31 -13.31
CA THR A 163 3.62 3.49 -12.22
C THR A 163 5.06 3.54 -12.74
N ILE A 164 5.41 2.64 -13.66
CA ILE A 164 6.76 2.58 -14.24
C ILE A 164 7.09 3.89 -14.96
N GLU A 165 6.22 4.31 -15.89
CA GLU A 165 6.43 5.49 -16.72
C GLU A 165 6.50 6.80 -15.90
N ILE A 166 5.59 6.94 -14.91
CA ILE A 166 5.59 8.12 -14.04
C ILE A 166 6.84 8.14 -13.15
N CYS A 167 7.23 6.98 -12.59
CA CYS A 167 8.45 6.90 -11.80
C CYS A 167 9.70 7.19 -12.66
N GLU A 168 9.75 6.72 -13.89
CA GLU A 168 10.85 7.01 -14.81
C GLU A 168 10.91 8.50 -15.13
N PHE A 169 9.77 9.13 -15.44
CA PHE A 169 9.67 10.55 -15.74
C PHE A 169 10.20 11.44 -14.60
N PHE A 170 9.91 11.10 -13.35
CA PHE A 170 10.38 11.84 -12.17
C PHE A 170 11.67 11.29 -11.55
N ASN A 171 12.30 10.28 -12.18
CA ASN A 171 13.49 9.60 -11.65
C ASN A 171 13.32 9.07 -10.21
N LEU A 172 12.21 8.34 -9.99
CA LEU A 172 11.83 7.72 -8.72
C LEU A 172 12.06 6.21 -8.77
N ASN A 173 12.25 5.60 -7.60
CA ASN A 173 12.25 4.16 -7.47
C ASN A 173 10.84 3.63 -7.16
N PRO A 174 10.16 2.95 -8.09
CA PRO A 174 8.77 2.49 -7.88
C PRO A 174 8.62 1.48 -6.73
N TYR A 175 9.69 0.79 -6.36
CA TYR A 175 9.68 -0.17 -5.25
C TYR A 175 9.74 0.50 -3.86
N GLN A 176 10.05 1.80 -3.82
CA GLN A 176 10.12 2.62 -2.61
C GLN A 176 9.05 3.73 -2.59
N LEU A 177 8.12 3.68 -3.54
CA LEU A 177 6.99 4.60 -3.65
C LEU A 177 5.80 4.07 -2.85
N ILE A 178 5.17 4.91 -2.05
CA ILE A 178 4.00 4.60 -1.24
C ILE A 178 2.96 3.79 -2.04
N SER A 179 2.47 2.70 -1.47
CA SER A 179 1.73 1.65 -2.17
C SER A 179 0.45 1.23 -1.47
N SER A 180 -0.20 2.14 -0.70
CA SER A 180 -1.48 1.81 -0.08
C SER A 180 -2.46 1.24 -1.10
N GLY A 181 -3.16 0.19 -0.70
CA GLY A 181 -3.96 -0.64 -1.60
C GLY A 181 -3.32 -1.98 -1.95
N SER A 182 -2.00 -2.13 -1.83
CA SER A 182 -1.31 -3.41 -1.93
C SER A 182 -1.11 -4.03 -0.55
N MET A 183 -1.04 -5.35 -0.47
CA MET A 183 -0.82 -6.10 0.78
C MET A 183 0.22 -7.20 0.56
N LEU A 184 1.10 -7.38 1.55
CA LEU A 184 1.95 -8.56 1.69
C LEU A 184 1.25 -9.62 2.53
N ILE A 185 1.31 -10.87 2.10
CA ILE A 185 0.71 -11.99 2.81
C ILE A 185 1.71 -13.13 2.87
N GLY A 186 1.95 -13.67 4.08
CA GLY A 186 2.75 -14.86 4.32
C GLY A 186 1.87 -16.09 4.53
N THR A 187 2.05 -17.16 3.74
CA THR A 187 1.23 -18.37 3.82
C THR A 187 1.98 -19.63 3.37
N ASP A 188 1.59 -20.81 3.89
CA ASP A 188 2.07 -22.10 3.42
C ASP A 188 1.42 -22.57 2.11
N HIS A 189 0.40 -21.85 1.63
CA HIS A 189 -0.43 -22.24 0.49
C HIS A 189 -0.54 -21.14 -0.57
N GLY A 190 0.60 -20.56 -1.02
CA GLY A 190 0.66 -19.38 -1.88
C GLY A 190 -0.19 -19.48 -3.14
N SER A 191 -0.03 -20.57 -3.92
CA SER A 191 -0.80 -20.74 -5.17
C SER A 191 -2.31 -20.81 -4.93
N GLN A 192 -2.74 -21.48 -3.85
CA GLN A 192 -4.16 -21.61 -3.51
C GLN A 192 -4.76 -20.24 -3.11
N LEU A 193 -3.99 -19.42 -2.39
CA LEU A 193 -4.42 -18.07 -2.03
C LEU A 193 -4.49 -17.15 -3.26
N VAL A 194 -3.52 -17.25 -4.17
CA VAL A 194 -3.57 -16.49 -5.44
C VAL A 194 -4.81 -16.84 -6.23
N ASP A 195 -5.16 -18.14 -6.34
CA ASP A 195 -6.38 -18.59 -7.00
C ASP A 195 -7.66 -18.11 -6.28
N ALA A 196 -7.65 -18.05 -4.95
CA ALA A 196 -8.78 -17.55 -4.17
C ALA A 196 -8.98 -16.03 -4.37
N LEU A 197 -7.89 -15.27 -4.38
CA LEU A 197 -7.91 -13.83 -4.66
C LEU A 197 -8.37 -13.53 -6.10
N ALA A 198 -7.90 -14.31 -7.05
CA ALA A 198 -8.30 -14.17 -8.46
C ALA A 198 -9.82 -14.38 -8.68
N LYS A 199 -10.46 -15.29 -7.93
CA LYS A 199 -11.93 -15.48 -7.96
C LYS A 199 -12.71 -14.27 -7.46
N GLU A 200 -12.10 -13.48 -6.56
CA GLU A 200 -12.66 -12.21 -6.07
C GLU A 200 -12.26 -11.01 -6.97
N GLY A 201 -11.61 -11.27 -8.12
CA GLY A 201 -11.14 -10.24 -9.04
C GLY A 201 -9.89 -9.50 -8.57
N ILE A 202 -9.17 -10.04 -7.58
CA ILE A 202 -7.98 -9.43 -7.01
C ILE A 202 -6.74 -10.05 -7.64
N HIS A 203 -5.94 -9.24 -8.32
CA HIS A 203 -4.64 -9.67 -8.83
C HIS A 203 -3.68 -9.94 -7.67
N ALA A 204 -2.93 -11.03 -7.73
CA ALA A 204 -1.91 -11.36 -6.74
C ALA A 204 -0.82 -12.24 -7.35
N ALA A 205 0.38 -12.17 -6.80
CA ALA A 205 1.50 -13.00 -7.23
C ALA A 205 2.32 -13.50 -6.04
N VAL A 206 2.80 -14.73 -6.12
CA VAL A 206 3.86 -15.22 -5.23
C VAL A 206 5.17 -14.58 -5.68
N ILE A 207 5.70 -13.67 -4.87
CA ILE A 207 6.89 -12.89 -5.18
C ILE A 207 8.18 -13.46 -4.59
N GLY A 208 8.07 -14.43 -3.67
CA GLY A 208 9.21 -15.03 -3.01
C GLY A 208 8.83 -15.91 -1.84
N LYS A 209 9.80 -16.11 -0.95
CA LYS A 209 9.66 -16.95 0.25
C LYS A 209 10.29 -16.34 1.48
N ALA A 210 9.73 -16.65 2.63
CA ALA A 210 10.41 -16.49 3.91
C ALA A 210 11.41 -17.64 4.11
N VAL A 211 12.60 -17.31 4.61
CA VAL A 211 13.69 -18.26 4.82
C VAL A 211 14.25 -18.15 6.24
N GLU A 212 15.03 -19.14 6.66
CA GLU A 212 15.76 -19.06 7.93
C GLU A 212 16.81 -17.94 7.90
N GLY A 213 17.12 -17.40 9.06
CA GLY A 213 18.11 -16.31 9.23
C GLY A 213 17.49 -14.93 9.07
N ASN A 214 18.35 -13.93 8.82
CA ASN A 214 17.95 -12.51 8.77
C ASN A 214 18.31 -11.85 7.43
N ASP A 215 18.79 -12.60 6.46
CA ASP A 215 19.15 -12.07 5.15
C ASP A 215 17.89 -11.76 4.35
N ARG A 216 17.78 -10.54 3.85
CA ARG A 216 16.69 -10.05 3.00
C ARG A 216 17.24 -9.85 1.60
N VAL A 217 16.98 -10.80 0.74
CA VAL A 217 17.60 -10.88 -0.58
C VAL A 217 16.60 -10.63 -1.68
N ILE A 218 16.96 -9.73 -2.58
CA ILE A 218 16.25 -9.48 -3.83
C ILE A 218 17.05 -10.07 -4.98
N PHE A 219 16.43 -10.93 -5.77
CA PHE A 219 16.99 -11.48 -7.01
C PHE A 219 16.45 -10.71 -8.21
N ASN A 220 17.36 -10.34 -9.12
CA ASN A 220 17.03 -9.74 -10.42
C ASN A 220 17.99 -10.28 -11.49
N ASP A 221 17.49 -11.06 -12.44
CA ASP A 221 18.28 -11.63 -13.54
C ASP A 221 19.58 -12.36 -13.11
N GLY A 222 19.51 -13.08 -11.98
CA GLY A 222 20.67 -13.79 -11.42
C GLY A 222 21.56 -12.90 -10.55
N GLU A 223 21.38 -11.61 -10.54
CA GLU A 223 21.99 -10.71 -9.57
C GLU A 223 21.30 -10.84 -8.20
N LYS A 224 22.13 -10.78 -7.15
CA LYS A 224 21.70 -10.82 -5.77
C LYS A 224 21.98 -9.48 -5.10
N ARG A 225 20.94 -8.86 -4.52
CA ARG A 225 21.08 -7.63 -3.75
C ARG A 225 20.46 -7.82 -2.37
N PHE A 226 21.03 -7.18 -1.37
CA PHE A 226 20.40 -7.12 -0.05
C PHE A 226 19.45 -5.94 0.01
N LEU A 227 18.27 -6.19 0.58
CA LEU A 227 17.33 -5.14 0.90
C LEU A 227 17.92 -4.25 2.00
N GLU A 228 17.88 -2.95 1.79
CA GLU A 228 18.31 -1.95 2.79
C GLU A 228 17.13 -1.57 3.70
N PRO A 229 17.41 -1.08 4.92
CA PRO A 229 16.38 -0.48 5.77
C PRO A 229 15.59 0.61 5.02
N PRO A 230 14.28 0.77 5.29
CA PRO A 230 13.48 1.78 4.63
C PRO A 230 14.05 3.18 4.86
N LYS A 231 14.00 4.00 3.82
CA LYS A 231 14.36 5.43 3.81
C LYS A 231 13.09 6.25 3.65
N ALA A 232 13.24 7.58 3.52
CA ALA A 232 12.11 8.44 3.17
C ALA A 232 11.46 7.98 1.86
N ASP A 233 10.14 8.07 1.78
CA ASP A 233 9.38 7.67 0.62
C ASP A 233 9.75 8.48 -0.64
N GLU A 234 9.74 7.84 -1.79
CA GLU A 234 10.05 8.48 -3.07
C GLU A 234 9.03 9.55 -3.46
N LEU A 235 7.80 9.48 -2.93
CA LEU A 235 6.77 10.50 -3.14
C LEU A 235 7.26 11.92 -2.80
N TYR A 236 8.02 12.04 -1.72
CA TYR A 236 8.53 13.35 -1.27
C TYR A 236 9.52 14.00 -2.26
N ARG A 237 10.07 13.24 -3.20
CA ARG A 237 10.94 13.78 -4.25
C ARG A 237 10.15 14.33 -5.44
N ALA A 238 8.97 13.80 -5.70
CA ALA A 238 8.09 14.27 -6.78
C ALA A 238 7.16 15.39 -6.31
N CYS A 239 6.60 15.24 -5.11
CA CYS A 239 5.63 16.16 -4.51
C CYS A 239 6.28 16.89 -3.34
N LEU A 240 7.01 17.99 -3.63
CA LEU A 240 7.54 18.89 -2.60
C LEU A 240 6.40 19.74 -2.00
N LEU A 241 5.48 19.09 -1.31
CA LEU A 241 4.35 19.77 -0.65
C LEU A 241 4.74 20.45 0.66
N TYR A 242 6.01 20.38 1.11
CA TYR A 242 6.44 20.76 2.46
C TYR A 242 7.80 21.47 2.52
N THR A 243 8.10 22.37 1.59
CA THR A 243 9.19 23.34 1.78
C THR A 243 8.63 24.75 1.97
#